data_38c4be5857cca08a3da4e76103f82b05
#
_entry.id   38c4be5857cca08a3da4e76103f82b05
#
_cell.length_a   1.000
_cell.length_b   1.000
_cell.length_c   1.000
_cell.angle_alpha   90.00
_cell.angle_beta   90.00
_cell.angle_gamma   90.00
#
_symmetry.space_group_name_H-M   'P 1'
#
loop_
_entity.id
_entity.type
_entity.pdbx_description
1 polymer ?
#
loop_
_entity_poly.entity_id
_entity_poly.type
_entity_poly.pdbx_seq_one_letter_code
_entity_poly.pdbx_strand_id
1 'polypeptide(L)'
;MDKLFSTAADAVSDLQCGQRLAVGGFGLSGVPFSLIDAVHRLGIDELEIVSNNCGTDGRGLGVLLESNRIRRIVASYVGENREFARRYLSGELEVELTPQGTLAERLRAAGAGVPAFYTTAGVGTLVETGGLPWLYGPEAEVLRASPQKETREFELGQRAGTYLLETALPCDVGLVRAWRGDRFGNLIFRKAARNFNPLCAMASALVIAEVEEYSESALEPDMVHLPGIYVNRIVVLPPESAGDKPIERLTIEKGAE
;
A
#
# COMPACT_ATOMS: atom_id res chain seq x y z
N MET A 1 4.85 21.90 14.17
CA MET A 1 3.47 21.79 13.69
C MET A 1 2.84 20.60 14.41
N ASP A 2 1.67 20.78 14.97
CA ASP A 2 0.94 19.65 15.57
C ASP A 2 0.50 18.70 14.47
N LYS A 3 0.73 17.40 14.64
CA LYS A 3 0.39 16.34 13.67
C LYS A 3 -0.91 15.63 14.05
N LEU A 4 -1.45 15.90 15.22
CA LEU A 4 -2.64 15.24 15.73
C LEU A 4 -3.91 15.84 15.09
N PHE A 5 -4.71 14.98 14.49
CA PHE A 5 -6.02 15.30 13.92
C PHE A 5 -7.11 14.66 14.76
N SER A 6 -8.23 15.37 14.92
CA SER A 6 -9.34 14.92 15.78
C SER A 6 -10.04 13.69 15.22
N THR A 7 -10.18 13.61 13.89
CA THR A 7 -10.87 12.50 13.23
C THR A 7 -10.16 12.08 11.94
N ALA A 8 -10.43 10.85 11.49
CA ALA A 8 -9.98 10.38 10.19
C ALA A 8 -10.55 11.24 9.04
N ALA A 9 -11.78 11.73 9.18
CA ALA A 9 -12.41 12.60 8.19
C ALA A 9 -11.66 13.94 8.05
N ASP A 10 -11.28 14.58 9.16
CA ASP A 10 -10.48 15.80 9.13
C ASP A 10 -9.11 15.55 8.48
N ALA A 11 -8.49 14.41 8.83
CA ALA A 11 -7.16 14.09 8.34
C ALA A 11 -7.09 13.82 6.82
N VAL A 12 -8.20 13.45 6.17
CA VAL A 12 -8.26 13.17 4.73
C VAL A 12 -9.00 14.26 3.94
N SER A 13 -9.50 15.31 4.59
CA SER A 13 -10.47 16.27 4.02
C SER A 13 -10.00 17.04 2.78
N ASP A 14 -8.70 17.16 2.56
CA ASP A 14 -8.08 17.87 1.43
C ASP A 14 -7.56 16.94 0.33
N LEU A 15 -7.80 15.63 0.44
CA LEU A 15 -7.45 14.68 -0.62
C LEU A 15 -8.32 14.93 -1.86
N GLN A 16 -7.78 14.61 -3.03
CA GLN A 16 -8.39 14.95 -4.32
C GLN A 16 -8.56 13.70 -5.21
N CYS A 17 -9.51 13.79 -6.14
CA CYS A 17 -9.67 12.79 -7.21
C CYS A 17 -8.37 12.62 -8.00
N GLY A 18 -8.15 11.42 -8.49
CA GLY A 18 -7.00 11.11 -9.35
C GLY A 18 -5.67 10.91 -8.61
N GLN A 19 -5.59 11.15 -7.30
CA GLN A 19 -4.35 10.96 -6.53
C GLN A 19 -3.93 9.48 -6.47
N ARG A 20 -2.61 9.26 -6.38
CA ARG A 20 -2.01 7.96 -6.12
C ARG A 20 -1.83 7.75 -4.62
N LEU A 21 -2.53 6.77 -4.07
CA LEU A 21 -2.52 6.41 -2.66
C LEU A 21 -1.72 5.12 -2.42
N ALA A 22 -0.63 5.20 -1.64
CA ALA A 22 0.03 4.02 -1.09
C ALA A 22 -0.67 3.60 0.20
N VAL A 23 -1.25 2.41 0.21
CA VAL A 23 -2.03 1.92 1.36
C VAL A 23 -1.33 0.72 1.99
N GLY A 24 -0.97 0.88 3.26
CA GLY A 24 -0.31 -0.15 4.06
C GLY A 24 -1.20 -1.35 4.33
N GLY A 25 -0.58 -2.45 4.74
CA GLY A 25 -1.26 -3.69 5.04
C GLY A 25 -0.81 -4.86 4.17
N PHE A 26 -1.17 -6.05 4.62
CA PHE A 26 -0.97 -7.32 3.92
C PHE A 26 -2.14 -8.24 4.24
N GLY A 27 -2.87 -8.68 3.22
CA GLY A 27 -4.18 -9.30 3.46
C GLY A 27 -5.09 -8.31 4.18
N LEU A 28 -5.48 -8.63 5.39
CA LEU A 28 -6.23 -7.73 6.29
C LEU A 28 -5.43 -7.31 7.54
N SER A 29 -4.12 -7.65 7.61
CA SER A 29 -3.26 -7.29 8.74
C SER A 29 -2.62 -5.92 8.53
N GLY A 30 -2.73 -5.03 9.51
CA GLY A 30 -2.14 -3.69 9.48
C GLY A 30 -2.78 -2.73 8.45
N VAL A 31 -4.01 -3.01 8.02
CA VAL A 31 -4.75 -2.16 7.07
C VAL A 31 -5.33 -0.96 7.82
N PRO A 32 -5.20 0.27 7.28
CA PRO A 32 -5.73 1.49 7.88
C PRO A 32 -7.24 1.66 7.59
N PHE A 33 -8.06 0.82 8.20
CA PHE A 33 -9.51 0.74 7.92
C PHE A 33 -10.24 2.07 8.12
N SER A 34 -9.94 2.79 9.22
CA SER A 34 -10.63 4.05 9.50
C SER A 34 -10.30 5.16 8.50
N LEU A 35 -9.05 5.18 8.02
CA LEU A 35 -8.65 6.12 6.96
C LEU A 35 -9.26 5.74 5.61
N ILE A 36 -9.33 4.45 5.26
CA ILE A 36 -9.98 3.98 4.03
C ILE A 36 -11.47 4.35 4.05
N ASP A 37 -12.15 4.11 5.17
CA ASP A 37 -13.56 4.49 5.34
C ASP A 37 -13.77 6.00 5.25
N ALA A 38 -12.84 6.80 5.77
CA ALA A 38 -12.90 8.26 5.65
C ALA A 38 -12.73 8.72 4.19
N VAL A 39 -11.78 8.13 3.45
CA VAL A 39 -11.62 8.39 2.00
C VAL A 39 -12.88 7.99 1.23
N HIS A 40 -13.50 6.85 1.57
CA HIS A 40 -14.75 6.43 0.95
C HIS A 40 -15.87 7.45 1.17
N ARG A 41 -16.04 7.94 2.42
CA ARG A 41 -17.05 8.95 2.75
C ARG A 41 -16.76 10.33 2.14
N LEU A 42 -15.50 10.67 1.94
CA LEU A 42 -15.10 11.91 1.26
C LEU A 42 -15.62 11.94 -0.19
N GLY A 43 -15.80 10.77 -0.80
CA GLY A 43 -16.45 10.63 -2.11
C GLY A 43 -15.54 10.91 -3.30
N ILE A 44 -14.23 11.04 -3.09
CA ILE A 44 -13.26 11.19 -4.19
C ILE A 44 -13.15 9.89 -5.00
N ASP A 45 -12.81 10.03 -6.27
CA ASP A 45 -12.75 8.94 -7.26
C ASP A 45 -11.50 9.05 -8.15
N GLU A 46 -11.48 8.24 -9.22
CA GLU A 46 -10.33 8.14 -10.14
C GLU A 46 -9.00 7.84 -9.45
N LEU A 47 -9.04 7.19 -8.29
CA LEU A 47 -7.86 6.92 -7.48
C LEU A 47 -6.96 5.87 -8.14
N GLU A 48 -5.64 6.07 -8.05
CA GLU A 48 -4.66 5.02 -8.29
C GLU A 48 -4.19 4.47 -6.94
N ILE A 49 -4.38 3.19 -6.71
CA ILE A 49 -3.99 2.53 -5.47
C ILE A 49 -2.70 1.74 -5.66
N VAL A 50 -1.77 1.89 -4.72
CA VAL A 50 -0.56 1.08 -4.59
C VAL A 50 -0.63 0.33 -3.26
N SER A 51 -0.81 -0.98 -3.32
CA SER A 51 -0.92 -1.83 -2.13
C SER A 51 -0.56 -3.27 -2.46
N ASN A 52 -0.25 -4.09 -1.45
CA ASN A 52 0.02 -5.51 -1.67
C ASN A 52 -1.15 -6.23 -2.35
N ASN A 53 -2.37 -5.93 -1.92
CA ASN A 53 -3.64 -6.45 -2.46
C ASN A 53 -4.76 -5.42 -2.24
N CYS A 54 -5.95 -5.68 -2.77
CA CYS A 54 -7.09 -4.75 -2.66
C CYS A 54 -8.12 -5.18 -1.60
N GLY A 55 -7.67 -5.61 -0.42
CA GLY A 55 -8.56 -6.08 0.63
C GLY A 55 -9.32 -7.37 0.23
N THR A 56 -10.50 -7.51 0.78
CA THR A 56 -11.48 -8.57 0.42
C THR A 56 -12.81 -7.92 0.09
N ASP A 57 -13.78 -8.70 -0.41
CA ASP A 57 -15.13 -8.20 -0.67
C ASP A 57 -15.67 -7.49 0.59
N GLY A 58 -16.11 -6.25 0.44
CA GLY A 58 -16.70 -5.41 1.49
C GLY A 58 -15.75 -4.93 2.60
N ARG A 59 -14.42 -5.15 2.49
CA ARG A 59 -13.49 -4.79 3.56
C ARG A 59 -12.15 -4.25 3.07
N GLY A 60 -11.62 -3.27 3.82
CA GLY A 60 -10.39 -2.57 3.45
C GLY A 60 -10.56 -1.85 2.11
N LEU A 61 -9.58 -1.95 1.22
CA LEU A 61 -9.67 -1.34 -0.11
C LEU A 61 -10.82 -1.87 -0.97
N GLY A 62 -11.39 -3.04 -0.63
CA GLY A 62 -12.58 -3.59 -1.30
C GLY A 62 -13.76 -2.61 -1.26
N VAL A 63 -13.92 -1.82 -0.20
CA VAL A 63 -14.98 -0.80 -0.08
C VAL A 63 -14.85 0.28 -1.16
N LEU A 64 -13.63 0.76 -1.43
CA LEU A 64 -13.37 1.74 -2.49
C LEU A 64 -13.56 1.14 -3.88
N LEU A 65 -13.19 -0.12 -4.04
CA LEU A 65 -13.35 -0.85 -5.30
C LEU A 65 -14.83 -1.05 -5.64
N GLU A 66 -15.63 -1.58 -4.72
CA GLU A 66 -17.08 -1.78 -4.89
C GLU A 66 -17.81 -0.49 -5.21
N SER A 67 -17.36 0.64 -4.65
CA SER A 67 -17.94 1.96 -4.87
C SER A 67 -17.41 2.67 -6.12
N ASN A 68 -16.65 1.98 -6.97
CA ASN A 68 -16.07 2.52 -8.22
C ASN A 68 -15.20 3.76 -8.00
N ARG A 69 -14.38 3.77 -6.93
CA ARG A 69 -13.48 4.89 -6.61
C ARG A 69 -12.07 4.70 -7.17
N ILE A 70 -11.74 3.47 -7.60
CA ILE A 70 -10.40 3.10 -8.06
C ILE A 70 -10.41 2.91 -9.58
N ARG A 71 -9.63 3.70 -10.31
CA ARG A 71 -9.41 3.53 -11.75
C ARG A 71 -8.25 2.59 -12.06
N ARG A 72 -7.25 2.54 -11.19
CA ARG A 72 -6.03 1.75 -11.36
C ARG A 72 -5.52 1.20 -10.04
N ILE A 73 -4.96 0.00 -10.08
CA ILE A 73 -4.24 -0.57 -8.94
C ILE A 73 -2.89 -1.14 -9.38
N VAL A 74 -1.85 -0.86 -8.59
CA VAL A 74 -0.55 -1.53 -8.64
C VAL A 74 -0.48 -2.45 -7.43
N ALA A 75 -0.52 -3.75 -7.66
CA ALA A 75 -0.58 -4.75 -6.60
C ALA A 75 0.27 -5.98 -6.93
N SER A 76 0.59 -6.78 -5.92
CA SER A 76 1.29 -8.05 -6.12
C SER A 76 0.35 -9.25 -6.15
N TYR A 77 -0.91 -9.09 -5.76
CA TYR A 77 -1.82 -10.19 -5.56
C TYR A 77 -3.28 -9.74 -5.70
N VAL A 78 -4.07 -10.46 -6.48
CA VAL A 78 -5.52 -10.21 -6.61
C VAL A 78 -6.26 -10.73 -5.37
N GLY A 79 -5.85 -11.87 -4.85
CA GLY A 79 -6.42 -12.47 -3.65
C GLY A 79 -7.79 -13.10 -3.86
N GLU A 80 -8.53 -13.19 -2.75
CA GLU A 80 -9.90 -13.70 -2.71
C GLU A 80 -10.96 -12.59 -2.89
N ASN A 81 -10.56 -11.43 -3.41
CA ASN A 81 -11.46 -10.34 -3.73
C ASN A 81 -12.11 -10.59 -5.09
N ARG A 82 -13.37 -11.05 -5.09
CA ARG A 82 -14.12 -11.40 -6.30
C ARG A 82 -14.40 -10.18 -7.17
N GLU A 83 -14.71 -9.06 -6.55
CA GLU A 83 -14.97 -7.81 -7.27
C GLU A 83 -13.69 -7.30 -7.96
N PHE A 84 -12.52 -7.46 -7.35
CA PHE A 84 -11.25 -7.15 -7.99
C PHE A 84 -11.05 -7.99 -9.27
N ALA A 85 -11.21 -9.31 -9.15
CA ALA A 85 -11.08 -10.21 -10.30
C ALA A 85 -12.11 -9.89 -11.40
N ARG A 86 -13.37 -9.65 -11.02
CA ARG A 86 -14.44 -9.31 -11.96
C ARG A 86 -14.11 -8.03 -12.74
N ARG A 87 -13.79 -6.93 -12.03
CA ARG A 87 -13.52 -5.63 -12.66
C ARG A 87 -12.29 -5.65 -13.56
N TYR A 88 -11.25 -6.37 -13.16
CA TYR A 88 -10.07 -6.54 -13.99
C TYR A 88 -10.43 -7.25 -15.30
N LEU A 89 -11.12 -8.38 -15.21
CA LEU A 89 -11.47 -9.19 -16.39
C LEU A 89 -12.52 -8.53 -17.30
N SER A 90 -13.39 -7.66 -16.74
CA SER A 90 -14.40 -6.91 -17.52
C SER A 90 -13.86 -5.60 -18.10
N GLY A 91 -12.60 -5.23 -17.83
CA GLY A 91 -12.03 -3.97 -18.32
C GLY A 91 -12.45 -2.71 -17.57
N GLU A 92 -13.09 -2.86 -16.40
CA GLU A 92 -13.51 -1.73 -15.55
C GLU A 92 -12.38 -1.22 -14.65
N LEU A 93 -11.28 -1.97 -14.54
CA LEU A 93 -10.15 -1.65 -13.65
C LEU A 93 -8.82 -1.90 -14.37
N GLU A 94 -7.94 -0.91 -14.37
CA GLU A 94 -6.56 -1.11 -14.79
C GLU A 94 -5.75 -1.75 -13.66
N VAL A 95 -5.05 -2.87 -13.93
CA VAL A 95 -4.27 -3.62 -12.94
C VAL A 95 -2.85 -3.83 -13.40
N GLU A 96 -1.88 -3.26 -12.69
CA GLU A 96 -0.46 -3.57 -12.82
C GLU A 96 -0.07 -4.62 -11.78
N LEU A 97 0.05 -5.89 -12.19
CA LEU A 97 0.58 -6.93 -11.32
C LEU A 97 2.11 -6.87 -11.30
N THR A 98 2.65 -6.60 -10.13
CA THR A 98 4.09 -6.45 -9.88
C THR A 98 4.55 -7.54 -8.91
N PRO A 99 5.67 -8.24 -9.15
CA PRO A 99 6.22 -9.18 -8.17
C PRO A 99 6.35 -8.52 -6.80
N GLN A 100 5.95 -9.21 -5.71
CA GLN A 100 5.79 -8.60 -4.40
C GLN A 100 7.07 -7.95 -3.87
N GLY A 101 8.21 -8.62 -4.02
CA GLY A 101 9.50 -8.04 -3.63
C GLY A 101 9.87 -6.82 -4.46
N THR A 102 9.51 -6.80 -5.76
CA THR A 102 9.69 -5.65 -6.64
C THR A 102 8.80 -4.48 -6.21
N LEU A 103 7.52 -4.74 -5.88
CA LEU A 103 6.62 -3.71 -5.36
C LEU A 103 7.17 -3.06 -4.10
N ALA A 104 7.66 -3.88 -3.15
CA ALA A 104 8.28 -3.41 -1.93
C ALA A 104 9.53 -2.55 -2.20
N GLU A 105 10.39 -2.99 -3.12
CA GLU A 105 11.62 -2.27 -3.46
C GLU A 105 11.35 -0.99 -4.26
N ARG A 106 10.34 -0.96 -5.13
CA ARG A 106 9.92 0.25 -5.86
C ARG A 106 9.43 1.34 -4.88
N LEU A 107 8.69 0.96 -3.83
CA LEU A 107 8.29 1.88 -2.76
C LEU A 107 9.50 2.33 -1.92
N ARG A 108 10.38 1.38 -1.54
CA ARG A 108 11.59 1.72 -0.80
C ARG A 108 12.48 2.69 -1.59
N ALA A 109 12.69 2.43 -2.87
CA ALA A 109 13.48 3.28 -3.76
C ALA A 109 12.92 4.71 -3.82
N ALA A 110 11.59 4.86 -3.96
CA ALA A 110 10.93 6.16 -3.93
C ALA A 110 11.21 6.91 -2.63
N GLY A 111 11.05 6.24 -1.47
CA GLY A 111 11.31 6.83 -0.16
C GLY A 111 12.78 7.17 0.10
N ALA A 112 13.70 6.52 -0.59
CA ALA A 112 15.14 6.77 -0.51
C ALA A 112 15.66 7.77 -1.57
N GLY A 113 14.80 8.29 -2.46
CA GLY A 113 15.20 9.15 -3.56
C GLY A 113 16.00 8.42 -4.66
N VAL A 114 15.88 7.10 -4.75
CA VAL A 114 16.51 6.26 -5.79
C VAL A 114 15.52 6.13 -6.95
N PRO A 115 15.83 6.66 -8.15
CA PRO A 115 14.84 6.73 -9.24
C PRO A 115 14.54 5.37 -9.87
N ALA A 116 15.51 4.45 -9.85
CA ALA A 116 15.41 3.12 -10.46
C ALA A 116 16.45 2.16 -9.85
N PHE A 117 16.23 0.87 -10.03
CA PHE A 117 17.15 -0.18 -9.59
C PHE A 117 17.06 -1.39 -10.53
N TYR A 118 18.06 -2.27 -10.48
CA TYR A 118 18.07 -3.53 -11.20
C TYR A 118 17.76 -4.70 -10.27
N THR A 119 16.95 -5.66 -10.74
CA THR A 119 16.55 -6.85 -9.99
C THR A 119 16.53 -8.08 -10.89
N THR A 120 16.75 -9.26 -10.31
CA THR A 120 16.57 -10.55 -10.99
C THR A 120 15.12 -11.02 -11.02
N ALA A 121 14.25 -10.40 -10.20
CA ALA A 121 12.84 -10.79 -10.12
C ALA A 121 12.12 -10.51 -11.43
N GLY A 122 11.60 -11.55 -12.07
CA GLY A 122 10.86 -11.44 -13.33
C GLY A 122 11.70 -11.65 -14.60
N VAL A 123 13.01 -11.84 -14.49
CA VAL A 123 13.87 -12.19 -15.64
C VAL A 123 13.38 -13.52 -16.24
N GLY A 124 13.30 -13.58 -17.57
CA GLY A 124 12.79 -14.73 -18.33
C GLY A 124 11.27 -14.89 -18.33
N THR A 125 10.53 -13.89 -17.88
CA THR A 125 9.05 -13.90 -17.83
C THR A 125 8.44 -12.73 -18.59
N LEU A 126 7.09 -12.69 -18.69
CA LEU A 126 6.36 -11.53 -19.24
C LEU A 126 6.60 -10.22 -18.46
N VAL A 127 7.13 -10.28 -17.26
CA VAL A 127 7.55 -9.07 -16.51
C VAL A 127 8.72 -8.39 -17.22
N GLU A 128 9.64 -9.16 -17.81
CA GLU A 128 10.75 -8.68 -18.61
C GLU A 128 10.29 -8.31 -20.02
N THR A 129 9.69 -9.30 -20.72
CA THR A 129 9.41 -9.16 -22.17
C THR A 129 8.23 -8.25 -22.48
N GLY A 130 7.44 -7.90 -21.47
CA GLY A 130 6.20 -7.15 -21.68
C GLY A 130 5.03 -8.03 -22.10
N GLY A 131 3.87 -7.40 -22.30
CA GLY A 131 2.66 -8.08 -22.75
C GLY A 131 1.75 -8.59 -21.62
N LEU A 132 2.09 -8.37 -20.34
CA LEU A 132 1.12 -8.61 -19.24
C LEU A 132 -0.06 -7.67 -19.41
N PRO A 133 -1.30 -8.17 -19.54
CA PRO A 133 -2.46 -7.31 -19.63
C PRO A 133 -2.61 -6.43 -18.40
N TRP A 134 -2.77 -5.12 -18.62
CA TRP A 134 -3.08 -4.16 -17.56
C TRP A 134 -4.54 -3.72 -17.63
N LEU A 135 -5.09 -3.61 -18.84
CA LEU A 135 -6.47 -3.22 -19.07
C LEU A 135 -7.04 -4.03 -20.23
N TYR A 136 -8.21 -4.61 -19.99
CA TYR A 136 -9.00 -5.28 -21.03
C TYR A 136 -10.08 -4.34 -21.57
N GLY A 137 -10.50 -4.56 -22.81
CA GLY A 137 -11.69 -3.97 -23.40
C GLY A 137 -12.93 -4.86 -23.23
N PRO A 138 -14.10 -4.37 -23.71
CA PRO A 138 -15.39 -5.08 -23.55
C PRO A 138 -15.43 -6.46 -24.18
N GLU A 139 -14.63 -6.73 -25.20
CA GLU A 139 -14.54 -8.02 -25.90
C GLU A 139 -13.34 -8.86 -25.41
N ALA A 140 -12.83 -8.55 -24.21
CA ALA A 140 -11.65 -9.15 -23.60
C ALA A 140 -10.34 -8.95 -24.41
N GLU A 141 -10.32 -8.03 -25.35
CA GLU A 141 -9.11 -7.59 -26.03
C GLU A 141 -8.20 -6.81 -25.06
N VAL A 142 -6.88 -6.89 -25.25
CA VAL A 142 -5.92 -6.17 -24.41
C VAL A 142 -5.76 -4.75 -24.90
N LEU A 143 -6.32 -3.77 -24.20
CA LEU A 143 -6.21 -2.34 -24.51
C LEU A 143 -4.89 -1.74 -24.03
N ARG A 144 -4.37 -2.24 -22.90
CA ARG A 144 -3.08 -1.83 -22.34
C ARG A 144 -2.35 -3.03 -21.77
N ALA A 145 -1.05 -3.12 -22.04
CA ALA A 145 -0.18 -4.15 -21.52
C ALA A 145 1.12 -3.56 -20.96
N SER A 146 1.82 -4.34 -20.16
CA SER A 146 3.14 -3.97 -19.64
C SER A 146 4.13 -3.76 -20.79
N PRO A 147 4.99 -2.72 -20.74
CA PRO A 147 6.07 -2.55 -21.67
C PRO A 147 7.17 -3.58 -21.42
N GLN A 148 7.99 -3.81 -22.45
CA GLN A 148 9.28 -4.50 -22.28
C GLN A 148 10.17 -3.66 -21.37
N LYS A 149 10.89 -4.31 -20.46
CA LYS A 149 11.85 -3.67 -19.57
C LYS A 149 13.27 -3.78 -20.07
N GLU A 150 14.09 -2.78 -19.77
CA GLU A 150 15.52 -2.81 -20.02
C GLU A 150 16.16 -3.91 -19.17
N THR A 151 17.08 -4.67 -19.78
CA THR A 151 17.91 -5.66 -19.08
C THR A 151 19.38 -5.32 -19.17
N ARG A 152 20.14 -5.74 -18.17
CA ARG A 152 21.59 -5.55 -18.11
C ARG A 152 22.26 -6.71 -17.40
N GLU A 153 23.42 -7.10 -17.92
CA GLU A 153 24.29 -8.08 -17.26
C GLU A 153 25.13 -7.43 -16.17
N PHE A 154 25.19 -8.07 -15.00
CA PHE A 154 26.05 -7.67 -13.90
C PHE A 154 26.96 -8.81 -13.44
N GLU A 155 28.21 -8.47 -13.21
CA GLU A 155 29.21 -9.38 -12.63
C GLU A 155 29.28 -9.16 -11.09
N LEU A 156 28.37 -9.79 -10.34
CA LEU A 156 28.26 -9.67 -8.89
C LEU A 156 28.70 -10.97 -8.16
N GLY A 157 29.81 -11.57 -8.59
CA GLY A 157 30.28 -12.83 -8.05
C GLY A 157 29.23 -13.94 -8.20
N GLN A 158 28.80 -14.55 -7.12
CA GLN A 158 27.78 -15.62 -7.15
C GLN A 158 26.39 -15.16 -7.62
N ARG A 159 26.17 -13.87 -7.76
CA ARG A 159 24.93 -13.26 -8.27
C ARG A 159 25.11 -12.63 -9.66
N ALA A 160 26.15 -13.03 -10.38
CA ALA A 160 26.34 -12.61 -11.76
C ALA A 160 25.18 -13.12 -12.63
N GLY A 161 24.75 -12.29 -13.59
CA GLY A 161 23.67 -12.63 -14.52
C GLY A 161 22.85 -11.43 -14.98
N THR A 162 21.75 -11.73 -15.64
CA THR A 162 20.80 -10.75 -16.17
C THR A 162 19.93 -10.16 -15.07
N TYR A 163 19.77 -8.86 -15.12
CA TYR A 163 18.87 -8.08 -14.25
C TYR A 163 17.97 -7.21 -15.11
N LEU A 164 16.75 -6.99 -14.68
CA LEU A 164 15.84 -6.04 -15.33
C LEU A 164 15.69 -4.75 -14.52
N LEU A 165 15.49 -3.64 -15.23
CA LEU A 165 15.30 -2.31 -14.65
C LEU A 165 13.88 -2.14 -14.12
N GLU A 166 13.79 -1.69 -12.88
CA GLU A 166 12.54 -1.27 -12.24
C GLU A 166 12.63 0.18 -11.79
N THR A 167 11.56 0.95 -12.02
CA THR A 167 11.48 2.34 -11.60
C THR A 167 10.87 2.47 -10.21
N ALA A 168 11.31 3.47 -9.46
CA ALA A 168 10.67 3.83 -8.19
C ALA A 168 9.17 4.14 -8.37
N LEU A 169 8.42 3.98 -7.28
CA LEU A 169 6.97 4.19 -7.27
C LEU A 169 6.59 5.25 -6.22
N PRO A 170 6.84 6.55 -6.51
CA PRO A 170 6.42 7.63 -5.60
C PRO A 170 4.90 7.77 -5.61
N CYS A 171 4.34 8.11 -4.44
CA CYS A 171 2.92 8.28 -4.22
C CYS A 171 2.60 9.66 -3.66
N ASP A 172 1.38 10.15 -3.92
CA ASP A 172 0.92 11.44 -3.40
C ASP A 172 0.59 11.33 -1.91
N VAL A 173 -0.10 10.25 -1.53
CA VAL A 173 -0.60 10.04 -0.17
C VAL A 173 -0.28 8.63 0.32
N GLY A 174 0.21 8.52 1.55
CA GLY A 174 0.39 7.27 2.28
C GLY A 174 -0.63 7.13 3.39
N LEU A 175 -1.45 6.08 3.34
CA LEU A 175 -2.36 5.70 4.42
C LEU A 175 -1.79 4.50 5.15
N VAL A 176 -1.47 4.66 6.44
CA VAL A 176 -0.79 3.63 7.22
C VAL A 176 -1.43 3.42 8.58
N ARG A 177 -1.29 2.19 9.12
CA ARG A 177 -1.73 1.86 10.46
C ARG A 177 -0.55 1.42 11.31
N ALA A 178 -0.40 2.03 12.48
CA ALA A 178 0.62 1.66 13.47
C ALA A 178 -0.01 1.26 14.81
N TRP A 179 0.74 0.52 15.62
CA TRP A 179 0.35 0.22 16.99
C TRP A 179 0.47 1.44 17.88
N ARG A 180 1.64 2.11 17.84
CA ARG A 180 1.89 3.33 18.64
C ARG A 180 2.39 4.46 17.76
N GLY A 181 1.95 5.67 18.11
CA GLY A 181 2.48 6.92 17.59
C GLY A 181 2.75 7.92 18.69
N ASP A 182 3.69 8.84 18.48
CA ASP A 182 3.92 9.95 19.37
C ASP A 182 3.65 11.31 18.71
N ARG A 183 3.67 12.39 19.53
CA ARG A 183 3.43 13.75 19.06
C ARG A 183 4.38 14.22 17.94
N PHE A 184 5.55 13.57 17.82
CA PHE A 184 6.54 13.89 16.79
C PHE A 184 6.30 13.13 15.48
N GLY A 185 5.39 12.15 15.49
CA GLY A 185 5.07 11.32 14.34
C GLY A 185 5.87 10.03 14.27
N ASN A 186 6.68 9.71 15.27
CA ASN A 186 7.37 8.43 15.32
C ASN A 186 6.37 7.29 15.48
N LEU A 187 6.57 6.19 14.74
CA LEU A 187 5.65 5.06 14.75
C LEU A 187 6.33 3.76 15.13
N ILE A 188 5.61 2.94 15.91
CA ILE A 188 5.93 1.55 16.21
C ILE A 188 4.83 0.67 15.64
N PHE A 189 5.20 -0.28 14.78
CA PHE A 189 4.30 -1.32 14.27
C PHE A 189 4.40 -2.57 15.13
N ARG A 190 3.35 -3.40 15.14
CA ARG A 190 3.32 -4.61 15.95
C ARG A 190 3.20 -5.84 15.08
N LYS A 191 4.09 -6.84 15.31
CA LYS A 191 4.06 -8.15 14.64
C LYS A 191 3.99 -8.01 13.10
N ALA A 192 3.15 -8.84 12.45
CA ALA A 192 2.95 -8.84 11.00
C ALA A 192 2.33 -7.54 10.44
N ALA A 193 1.70 -6.72 11.27
CA ALA A 193 1.15 -5.43 10.84
C ALA A 193 2.23 -4.40 10.42
N ARG A 194 3.52 -4.66 10.68
CA ARG A 194 4.59 -3.83 10.13
C ARG A 194 4.63 -3.86 8.60
N ASN A 195 4.55 -5.04 7.99
CA ASN A 195 4.50 -5.35 6.55
C ASN A 195 4.83 -4.17 5.60
N PHE A 196 3.90 -3.76 4.71
CA PHE A 196 4.11 -2.66 3.76
C PHE A 196 3.96 -1.26 4.37
N ASN A 197 3.47 -1.11 5.61
CA ASN A 197 3.20 0.19 6.22
C ASN A 197 4.39 1.16 6.19
N PRO A 198 5.62 0.80 6.62
CA PRO A 198 6.75 1.72 6.54
C PRO A 198 7.10 2.13 5.10
N LEU A 199 6.98 1.20 4.15
CA LEU A 199 7.32 1.44 2.74
C LEU A 199 6.31 2.41 2.10
N CYS A 200 5.02 2.21 2.36
CA CYS A 200 3.96 3.10 1.90
C CYS A 200 4.15 4.53 2.45
N ALA A 201 4.49 4.64 3.74
CA ALA A 201 4.79 5.94 4.33
C ALA A 201 6.00 6.61 3.67
N MET A 202 7.12 5.89 3.54
CA MET A 202 8.36 6.47 2.99
C MET A 202 8.22 6.89 1.52
N ALA A 203 7.39 6.19 0.74
CA ALA A 203 7.18 6.48 -0.68
C ALA A 203 6.26 7.66 -0.96
N SER A 204 5.61 8.25 0.06
CA SER A 204 4.52 9.20 -0.10
C SER A 204 4.90 10.63 0.31
N ALA A 205 4.36 11.60 -0.41
CA ALA A 205 4.57 13.02 -0.13
C ALA A 205 3.77 13.50 1.11
N LEU A 206 2.54 13.02 1.27
CA LEU A 206 1.69 13.25 2.44
C LEU A 206 1.40 11.92 3.11
N VAL A 207 1.74 11.77 4.40
CA VAL A 207 1.50 10.54 5.15
C VAL A 207 0.53 10.78 6.30
N ILE A 208 -0.54 9.99 6.31
CA ILE A 208 -1.57 9.97 7.33
C ILE A 208 -1.51 8.61 8.04
N ALA A 209 -1.28 8.63 9.34
CA ALA A 209 -1.19 7.42 10.16
C ALA A 209 -2.38 7.32 11.12
N GLU A 210 -3.10 6.20 11.11
CA GLU A 210 -3.96 5.85 12.23
C GLU A 210 -3.17 5.03 13.24
N VAL A 211 -3.32 5.34 14.53
CA VAL A 211 -2.60 4.69 15.62
C VAL A 211 -3.54 4.15 16.68
N GLU A 212 -3.21 2.97 17.23
CA GLU A 212 -4.01 2.35 18.29
C GLU A 212 -3.75 2.99 19.66
N GLU A 213 -2.50 3.42 19.89
CA GLU A 213 -2.06 4.10 21.11
C GLU A 213 -1.28 5.36 20.75
N TYR A 214 -1.53 6.44 21.46
CA TYR A 214 -0.84 7.72 21.26
C TYR A 214 -0.10 8.16 22.52
N SER A 215 1.10 8.74 22.33
CA SER A 215 1.92 9.27 23.41
C SER A 215 2.24 10.75 23.18
N GLU A 216 1.97 11.58 24.19
CA GLU A 216 2.44 12.98 24.20
C GLU A 216 3.97 13.09 24.35
N SER A 217 4.59 12.09 24.97
CA SER A 217 6.04 12.00 25.09
C SER A 217 6.64 11.25 23.91
N ALA A 218 7.89 11.54 23.59
CA ALA A 218 8.64 10.80 22.57
C ALA A 218 8.66 9.30 22.90
N LEU A 219 8.48 8.48 21.88
CA LEU A 219 8.73 7.04 21.98
C LEU A 219 10.21 6.78 22.22
N GLU A 220 10.53 5.63 22.85
CA GLU A 220 11.91 5.19 23.03
C GLU A 220 12.60 5.11 21.66
N PRO A 221 13.70 5.86 21.41
CA PRO A 221 14.32 5.97 20.09
C PRO A 221 14.68 4.63 19.45
N ASP A 222 15.18 3.68 20.25
CA ASP A 222 15.60 2.35 19.76
C ASP A 222 14.39 1.48 19.36
N MET A 223 13.17 1.84 19.75
CA MET A 223 11.94 1.14 19.40
C MET A 223 11.24 1.73 18.19
N VAL A 224 11.66 2.87 17.67
CA VAL A 224 11.03 3.53 16.54
C VAL A 224 11.27 2.75 15.25
N HIS A 225 10.18 2.30 14.63
CA HIS A 225 10.23 1.58 13.35
C HIS A 225 10.16 2.51 12.14
N LEU A 226 9.47 3.65 12.26
CA LEU A 226 9.36 4.69 11.25
C LEU A 226 9.56 6.06 11.92
N PRO A 227 10.62 6.82 11.56
CA PRO A 227 10.85 8.15 12.09
C PRO A 227 9.74 9.12 11.71
N GLY A 228 9.41 10.01 12.64
CA GLY A 228 8.33 10.99 12.47
C GLY A 228 8.51 11.97 11.31
N ILE A 229 9.71 12.09 10.76
CA ILE A 229 9.97 12.94 9.58
C ILE A 229 9.11 12.54 8.37
N TYR A 230 8.72 11.26 8.28
CA TYR A 230 7.86 10.76 7.20
C TYR A 230 6.38 11.00 7.45
N VAL A 231 5.95 11.26 8.69
CA VAL A 231 4.52 11.30 9.06
C VAL A 231 4.06 12.76 9.20
N ASN A 232 3.01 13.11 8.48
CA ASN A 232 2.44 14.45 8.48
C ASN A 232 1.22 14.57 9.41
N ARG A 233 0.39 13.52 9.48
CA ARG A 233 -0.86 13.52 10.23
C ARG A 233 -1.03 12.22 11.01
N ILE A 234 -1.57 12.35 12.22
CA ILE A 234 -1.88 11.21 13.10
C ILE A 234 -3.34 11.29 13.51
N VAL A 235 -4.02 10.16 13.49
CA VAL A 235 -5.37 9.97 14.03
C VAL A 235 -5.31 8.86 15.08
N VAL A 236 -5.84 9.11 16.26
CA VAL A 236 -5.94 8.09 17.32
C VAL A 236 -7.21 7.30 17.11
N LEU A 237 -7.10 5.98 17.05
CA LEU A 237 -8.24 5.10 16.88
C LEU A 237 -9.02 4.97 18.18
N PRO A 238 -10.35 5.03 18.15
CA PRO A 238 -11.16 4.64 19.29
C PRO A 238 -10.97 3.14 19.60
N PRO A 239 -11.20 2.70 20.86
CA PRO A 239 -10.92 1.33 21.30
C PRO A 239 -11.55 0.23 20.43
N GLU A 240 -12.76 0.43 19.94
CA GLU A 240 -13.46 -0.49 19.07
C GLU A 240 -12.74 -0.67 17.72
N SER A 241 -12.27 0.42 17.10
CA SER A 241 -11.52 0.39 15.83
C SER A 241 -10.09 -0.11 16.06
N ALA A 242 -9.46 0.24 17.17
CA ALA A 242 -8.15 -0.31 17.56
C ALA A 242 -8.20 -1.83 17.75
N GLY A 243 -9.33 -2.34 18.28
CA GLY A 243 -9.61 -3.76 18.45
C GLY A 243 -10.05 -4.49 17.18
N ASP A 244 -10.30 -3.81 16.06
CA ASP A 244 -10.72 -4.45 14.82
C ASP A 244 -9.52 -5.08 14.09
N LYS A 245 -9.24 -6.33 14.45
CA LYS A 245 -8.12 -7.14 13.97
C LYS A 245 -8.60 -8.56 13.61
N PRO A 246 -9.31 -8.70 12.49
CA PRO A 246 -10.03 -9.96 12.20
C PRO A 246 -9.08 -11.17 12.06
N ILE A 247 -7.91 -10.97 11.46
CA ILE A 247 -6.95 -12.07 11.26
C ILE A 247 -6.21 -12.39 12.55
N GLU A 248 -5.71 -11.36 13.24
CA GLU A 248 -4.96 -11.55 14.49
C GLU A 248 -5.81 -12.23 15.57
N ARG A 249 -7.10 -11.90 15.65
CA ARG A 249 -8.03 -12.57 16.58
C ARG A 249 -8.25 -14.03 16.23
N LEU A 250 -8.47 -14.34 14.95
CA LEU A 250 -8.66 -15.74 14.51
C LEU A 250 -7.45 -16.62 14.79
N THR A 251 -6.24 -16.08 14.77
CA THR A 251 -5.01 -16.86 15.00
C THR A 251 -4.59 -16.95 16.46
N ILE A 252 -4.94 -15.95 17.29
CA ILE A 252 -4.56 -15.91 18.70
C ILE A 252 -5.60 -16.58 19.62
N GLU A 253 -6.89 -16.39 19.35
CA GLU A 253 -7.96 -16.97 20.17
C GLU A 253 -8.09 -18.49 20.02
N LYS A 254 -7.71 -19.07 18.88
CA LYS A 254 -7.66 -20.54 18.69
C LYS A 254 -6.47 -21.23 19.36
N GLY A 255 -5.51 -20.49 19.86
CA GLY A 255 -4.36 -21.03 20.60
C GLY A 255 -4.46 -20.89 22.12
N ALA A 256 -5.61 -20.45 22.64
CA ALA A 256 -5.88 -20.26 24.06
C ALA A 256 -6.82 -21.33 24.66
N GLU A 257 -7.13 -22.42 23.89
CA GLU A 257 -7.82 -23.62 24.38
C GLU A 257 -6.83 -24.73 24.73
#